data_be78963b280b6ea431dbf272d3bb750e
#
_entry.id   be78963b280b6ea431dbf272d3bb750e
#
_cell.length_a   1.000
_cell.length_b   1.000
_cell.length_c   1.000
_cell.angle_alpha   90.00
_cell.angle_beta   90.00
_cell.angle_gamma   90.00
#
_symmetry.space_group_name_H-M   'P 1'
#
loop_
_entity.id
_entity.type
_entity.pdbx_description
1 polymer ?
#
loop_
_entity_poly.entity_id
_entity_poly.type
_entity_poly.pdbx_seq_one_letter_code
_entity_poly.pdbx_strand_id
1 'polypeptide(L)'
;MRYRSKMSFHISKVMKGQYSEFVAAAWLIKQNYLVYIKTQDNDPIDLIAVDRGTGEVLKLDVKSVSIRKSGPKKGYRISRIVNEHQKKIGVKLLYVYDDGRCDFHGKD
;
A
#
# COMPACT_ATOMS: atom_id res chain seq x y z
N MET A 1 12.70 10.21 28.17
CA MET A 1 11.24 10.17 28.17
C MET A 1 10.76 8.85 27.59
N ARG A 2 9.80 8.27 28.23
CA ARG A 2 9.30 7.01 27.75
C ARG A 2 8.26 7.23 26.64
N TYR A 3 8.42 6.50 25.57
CA TYR A 3 7.48 6.55 24.48
C TYR A 3 6.12 6.02 24.90
N ARG A 4 5.08 6.66 24.44
CA ARG A 4 3.70 6.33 24.80
C ARG A 4 3.05 5.62 23.63
N SER A 5 3.27 4.32 23.55
CA SER A 5 2.79 3.55 22.40
C SER A 5 1.29 3.70 22.18
N LYS A 6 0.52 3.87 23.25
CA LYS A 6 -0.92 4.01 23.11
C LYS A 6 -1.33 5.26 22.34
N MET A 7 -0.42 6.19 22.14
CA MET A 7 -0.74 7.38 21.38
C MET A 7 -1.03 7.06 19.92
N SER A 8 -0.50 5.97 19.42
CA SER A 8 -0.72 5.55 18.06
C SER A 8 -2.15 5.08 17.83
N PHE A 9 -2.91 4.82 18.88
CA PHE A 9 -4.29 4.37 18.77
C PHE A 9 -5.17 5.37 18.06
N HIS A 10 -4.77 6.62 18.06
CA HIS A 10 -5.61 7.69 17.56
C HIS A 10 -5.17 8.21 16.21
N ILE A 11 -4.37 7.43 15.51
CA ILE A 11 -4.01 7.75 14.15
C ILE A 11 -5.27 7.72 13.30
N SER A 12 -5.56 8.81 12.62
CA SER A 12 -6.71 8.89 11.73
C SER A 12 -6.52 7.97 10.54
N LYS A 13 -7.61 7.71 9.81
CA LYS A 13 -7.53 6.91 8.58
C LYS A 13 -6.59 7.54 7.56
N VAL A 14 -6.60 8.87 7.48
CA VAL A 14 -5.72 9.58 6.55
C VAL A 14 -4.28 9.35 6.91
N MET A 15 -3.94 9.50 8.20
CA MET A 15 -2.56 9.31 8.66
C MET A 15 -2.12 7.87 8.48
N LYS A 16 -3.02 6.91 8.72
CA LYS A 16 -2.72 5.50 8.51
C LYS A 16 -2.42 5.21 7.05
N GLY A 17 -3.20 5.81 6.16
CA GLY A 17 -2.96 5.68 4.73
C GLY A 17 -1.60 6.23 4.32
N GLN A 18 -1.25 7.40 4.85
CA GLN A 18 0.05 8.00 4.56
C GLN A 18 1.18 7.13 5.10
N TYR A 19 1.03 6.60 6.30
CA TYR A 19 2.02 5.69 6.88
C TYR A 19 2.24 4.49 5.97
N SER A 20 1.15 3.88 5.51
CA SER A 20 1.25 2.72 4.62
C SER A 20 1.95 3.06 3.31
N GLU A 21 1.70 4.25 2.77
CA GLU A 21 2.38 4.69 1.54
C GLU A 21 3.88 4.83 1.75
N PHE A 22 4.30 5.37 2.90
CA PHE A 22 5.73 5.48 3.19
C PHE A 22 6.38 4.12 3.41
N VAL A 23 5.67 3.21 4.06
CA VAL A 23 6.16 1.84 4.24
C VAL A 23 6.32 1.15 2.88
N ALA A 24 5.33 1.30 2.01
CA ALA A 24 5.38 0.75 0.66
C ALA A 24 6.55 1.33 -0.12
N ALA A 25 6.76 2.65 -0.02
CA ALA A 25 7.87 3.30 -0.70
C ALA A 25 9.21 2.74 -0.23
N ALA A 26 9.38 2.59 1.09
CA ALA A 26 10.61 2.05 1.65
C ALA A 26 10.84 0.61 1.17
N TRP A 27 9.79 -0.20 1.15
CA TRP A 27 9.89 -1.57 0.68
C TRP A 27 10.29 -1.63 -0.79
N LEU A 28 9.66 -0.79 -1.61
CA LEU A 28 9.97 -0.73 -3.05
C LEU A 28 11.41 -0.31 -3.31
N ILE A 29 11.91 0.64 -2.53
CA ILE A 29 13.30 1.07 -2.66
C ILE A 29 14.24 -0.11 -2.40
N LYS A 30 13.93 -0.93 -1.40
CA LYS A 30 14.72 -2.13 -1.11
C LYS A 30 14.63 -3.16 -2.24
N GLN A 31 13.54 -3.14 -3.01
CA GLN A 31 13.35 -4.04 -4.15
C GLN A 31 13.95 -3.47 -5.43
N ASN A 32 14.74 -2.41 -5.32
CA ASN A 32 15.45 -1.81 -6.44
C ASN A 32 14.56 -1.03 -7.40
N TYR A 33 13.56 -0.33 -6.82
CA TYR A 33 12.73 0.60 -7.58
C TYR A 33 13.07 2.04 -7.25
N LEU A 34 12.93 2.92 -8.24
CA LEU A 34 12.82 4.35 -8.00
C LEU A 34 11.36 4.63 -7.67
N VAL A 35 11.11 5.43 -6.64
CA VAL A 35 9.75 5.64 -6.16
C VAL A 35 9.40 7.12 -6.17
N TYR A 36 8.20 7.42 -6.66
CA TYR A 36 7.66 8.78 -6.72
C TYR A 36 6.33 8.81 -6.00
N ILE A 37 6.14 9.80 -5.15
CA ILE A 37 4.95 9.93 -4.31
C ILE A 37 4.06 11.03 -4.89
N LYS A 38 2.75 10.77 -4.87
CA LYS A 38 1.78 11.75 -5.37
C LYS A 38 1.83 13.04 -4.54
N THR A 39 1.43 14.13 -5.17
CA THR A 39 1.31 15.42 -4.48
C THR A 39 -0.13 15.84 -4.28
N GLN A 40 -1.09 15.11 -4.86
CA GLN A 40 -2.52 15.45 -4.81
C GLN A 40 -3.28 14.36 -4.07
N ASP A 41 -4.22 14.79 -3.22
CA ASP A 41 -4.97 13.84 -2.39
C ASP A 41 -5.93 12.96 -3.19
N ASN A 42 -6.48 13.47 -4.27
CA ASN A 42 -7.49 12.75 -5.06
C ASN A 42 -6.91 11.98 -6.22
N ASP A 43 -5.61 11.81 -6.23
CA ASP A 43 -4.94 11.08 -7.30
C ASP A 43 -5.28 9.59 -7.19
N PRO A 44 -5.72 8.95 -8.27
CA PRO A 44 -5.98 7.50 -8.26
C PRO A 44 -4.72 6.66 -8.12
N ILE A 45 -3.56 7.28 -8.24
CA ILE A 45 -2.27 6.61 -8.11
C ILE A 45 -1.60 7.12 -6.84
N ASP A 46 -1.29 6.21 -5.92
CA ASP A 46 -0.59 6.59 -4.68
C ASP A 46 0.91 6.71 -4.89
N LEU A 47 1.49 5.78 -5.63
CA LEU A 47 2.93 5.74 -5.88
C LEU A 47 3.19 5.36 -7.33
N ILE A 48 4.28 5.89 -7.86
CA ILE A 48 4.86 5.40 -9.11
C ILE A 48 6.17 4.72 -8.76
N ALA A 49 6.38 3.50 -9.24
CA ALA A 49 7.62 2.76 -9.03
C ALA A 49 8.21 2.41 -10.38
N VAL A 50 9.50 2.72 -10.56
CA VAL A 50 10.20 2.42 -11.80
C VAL A 50 11.28 1.40 -11.50
N ASP A 51 11.22 0.25 -12.17
CA ASP A 51 12.23 -0.80 -12.02
C ASP A 51 13.56 -0.27 -12.53
N ARG A 52 14.58 -0.22 -11.67
CA ARG A 52 15.87 0.33 -12.05
C ARG A 52 16.58 -0.52 -13.09
N GLY A 53 16.29 -1.80 -13.13
CA GLY A 53 16.93 -2.70 -14.08
C GLY A 53 16.29 -2.67 -15.46
N THR A 54 14.95 -2.64 -15.51
CA THR A 54 14.23 -2.77 -16.78
C THR A 54 13.59 -1.48 -17.25
N GLY A 55 13.38 -0.52 -16.35
CA GLY A 55 12.67 0.70 -16.68
C GLY A 55 11.16 0.55 -16.65
N GLU A 56 10.65 -0.63 -16.29
CA GLU A 56 9.21 -0.83 -16.22
C GLU A 56 8.61 0.11 -15.19
N VAL A 57 7.45 0.70 -15.51
CA VAL A 57 6.76 1.64 -14.65
C VAL A 57 5.52 1.00 -14.07
N LEU A 58 5.40 1.04 -12.75
CA LEU A 58 4.22 0.55 -12.03
C LEU A 58 3.47 1.72 -11.44
N LYS A 59 2.16 1.74 -11.63
CA LYS A 59 1.25 2.70 -11.01
C LYS A 59 0.54 1.96 -9.89
N LEU A 60 0.68 2.44 -8.66
CA LEU A 60 0.27 1.63 -7.51
C LEU A 60 -0.76 2.35 -6.65
N ASP A 61 -1.74 1.58 -6.19
CA ASP A 61 -2.70 1.96 -5.17
C ASP A 61 -2.33 1.14 -3.92
N VAL A 62 -1.94 1.81 -2.86
CA VAL A 62 -1.44 1.18 -1.64
C VAL A 62 -2.59 0.95 -0.68
N LYS A 63 -2.70 -0.28 -0.18
CA LYS A 63 -3.75 -0.64 0.78
C LYS A 63 -3.13 -1.38 1.97
N SER A 64 -3.48 -0.93 3.18
CA SER A 64 -3.14 -1.69 4.37
C SER A 64 -3.93 -2.99 4.37
N VAL A 65 -3.27 -4.06 4.79
CA VAL A 65 -3.94 -5.36 4.87
C VAL A 65 -4.91 -5.37 6.04
N SER A 66 -6.13 -5.84 5.78
CA SER A 66 -7.14 -6.10 6.81
C SER A 66 -7.44 -7.59 6.83
N ILE A 67 -7.63 -8.13 8.03
CA ILE A 67 -7.86 -9.55 8.24
C ILE A 67 -9.30 -9.75 8.72
N ARG A 68 -9.99 -10.73 8.18
CA ARG A 68 -11.35 -11.05 8.61
C ARG A 68 -11.33 -11.55 10.04
N LYS A 69 -12.21 -11.02 10.86
CA LYS A 69 -12.25 -11.35 12.28
C LYS A 69 -13.35 -12.35 12.62
N SER A 70 -14.21 -12.67 11.68
CA SER A 70 -15.30 -13.60 11.91
C SER A 70 -15.72 -14.24 10.60
N GLY A 71 -16.61 -15.25 10.70
CA GLY A 71 -17.14 -15.91 9.54
C GLY A 71 -16.26 -17.05 9.04
N PRO A 72 -16.67 -17.69 7.93
CA PRO A 72 -15.94 -18.85 7.40
C PRO A 72 -14.52 -18.55 6.97
N LYS A 73 -14.25 -17.30 6.63
CA LYS A 73 -12.92 -16.91 6.16
C LYS A 73 -12.14 -16.12 7.22
N LYS A 74 -12.46 -16.36 8.48
CA LYS A 74 -11.73 -15.74 9.58
C LYS A 74 -10.24 -16.03 9.43
N GLY A 75 -9.44 -14.98 9.61
CA GLY A 75 -7.98 -15.09 9.49
C GLY A 75 -7.46 -14.85 8.08
N TYR A 76 -8.33 -14.82 7.09
CA TYR A 76 -7.92 -14.56 5.73
C TYR A 76 -7.88 -13.06 5.45
N ARG A 77 -7.00 -12.67 4.55
CA ARG A 77 -6.90 -11.29 4.11
C ARG A 77 -8.16 -10.87 3.37
N ILE A 78 -8.66 -9.67 3.69
CA ILE A 78 -9.78 -9.11 2.96
C ILE A 78 -9.25 -8.60 1.63
N SER A 79 -9.77 -9.15 0.53
CA SER A 79 -9.35 -8.74 -0.81
C SER A 79 -9.89 -7.36 -1.15
N ARG A 80 -9.06 -6.57 -1.80
CA ARG A 80 -9.44 -5.25 -2.30
C ARG A 80 -9.35 -5.26 -3.82
N ILE A 81 -10.02 -4.33 -4.45
CA ILE A 81 -9.96 -4.21 -5.91
C ILE A 81 -9.72 -2.75 -6.29
N VAL A 82 -9.14 -2.55 -7.46
CA VAL A 82 -9.06 -1.22 -8.05
C VAL A 82 -10.40 -0.91 -8.72
N ASN A 83 -10.76 0.36 -8.79
CA ASN A 83 -12.00 0.75 -9.46
C ASN A 83 -11.80 0.76 -10.98
N GLU A 84 -12.90 1.02 -11.71
CA GLU A 84 -12.85 0.97 -13.18
C GLU A 84 -11.89 1.99 -13.77
N HIS A 85 -11.86 3.19 -13.21
CA HIS A 85 -10.94 4.21 -13.69
C HIS A 85 -9.48 3.79 -13.49
N GLN A 86 -9.17 3.24 -12.31
CA GLN A 86 -7.83 2.75 -12.02
C GLN A 86 -7.42 1.61 -12.96
N LYS A 87 -8.35 0.70 -13.23
CA LYS A 87 -8.09 -0.38 -14.20
C LYS A 87 -7.74 0.19 -15.56
N LYS A 88 -8.49 1.18 -15.98
CA LYS A 88 -8.32 1.78 -17.30
C LYS A 88 -6.94 2.38 -17.47
N ILE A 89 -6.40 2.98 -16.44
CA ILE A 89 -5.08 3.60 -16.50
C ILE A 89 -3.96 2.70 -16.02
N GLY A 90 -4.28 1.44 -15.71
CA GLY A 90 -3.26 0.44 -15.40
C GLY A 90 -2.74 0.44 -13.97
N VAL A 91 -3.56 0.88 -13.03
CA VAL A 91 -3.17 0.89 -11.61
C VAL A 91 -3.27 -0.52 -11.04
N LYS A 92 -2.28 -0.90 -10.24
CA LYS A 92 -2.25 -2.18 -9.53
C LYS A 92 -2.27 -1.95 -8.02
N LEU A 93 -2.78 -2.92 -7.29
CA LEU A 93 -2.78 -2.85 -5.82
C LEU A 93 -1.45 -3.32 -5.26
N LEU A 94 -1.00 -2.63 -4.21
CA LEU A 94 0.12 -3.08 -3.40
C LEU A 94 -0.36 -3.14 -1.95
N TYR A 95 -0.36 -4.33 -1.37
CA TYR A 95 -0.76 -4.53 0.01
C TYR A 95 0.41 -4.28 0.95
N VAL A 96 0.13 -3.62 2.08
CA VAL A 96 1.12 -3.38 3.13
C VAL A 96 0.65 -4.10 4.39
N TYR A 97 1.49 -4.99 4.91
CA TYR A 97 1.24 -5.71 6.16
C TYR A 97 1.78 -4.93 7.35
N ASP A 98 1.27 -5.26 8.53
CA ASP A 98 1.67 -4.56 9.76
C ASP A 98 3.17 -4.66 10.04
N ASP A 99 3.80 -5.72 9.59
CA ASP A 99 5.24 -5.92 9.80
C ASP A 99 6.10 -5.21 8.76
N GLY A 100 5.50 -4.42 7.88
CA GLY A 100 6.23 -3.69 6.84
C GLY A 100 6.45 -4.47 5.56
N ARG A 101 6.04 -5.74 5.53
CA ARG A 101 6.10 -6.55 4.33
C ARG A 101 5.06 -6.04 3.34
N CYS A 102 5.34 -6.17 2.05
CA CYS A 102 4.38 -5.79 1.01
C CYS A 102 4.19 -6.91 0.02
N ASP A 103 3.05 -6.87 -0.69
CA ASP A 103 2.68 -7.94 -1.59
C ASP A 103 1.82 -7.37 -2.71
N PHE A 104 2.13 -7.73 -3.95
CA PHE A 104 1.34 -7.28 -5.09
C PHE A 104 0.08 -8.13 -5.21
N HIS A 105 -1.04 -7.45 -5.43
CA HIS A 105 -2.29 -8.14 -5.68
C HIS A 105 -2.22 -8.86 -7.01
N GLY A 106 -2.73 -10.08 -7.02
CA GLY A 106 -2.82 -10.86 -8.25
C GLY A 106 -1.57 -11.63 -8.61
N LYS A 107 -0.63 -11.68 -7.70
CA LYS A 107 0.58 -12.45 -7.91
C LYS A 107 0.41 -13.92 -7.62
N ASP A 108 -0.60 -14.24 -6.93
CA ASP A 108 -0.89 -15.62 -6.52
C ASP A 108 -1.49 -16.43 -7.64
#